data_2291ae565b3cc919c12b32a959fd16f4
#
_entry.id   2291ae565b3cc919c12b32a959fd16f4
#
_cell.length_a   1.000
_cell.length_b   1.000
_cell.length_c   1.000
_cell.angle_alpha   90.00
_cell.angle_beta   90.00
_cell.angle_gamma   90.00
#
_symmetry.space_group_name_H-M   'P 1'
#
loop_
_entity.id
_entity.type
_entity.pdbx_description
1 polymer ?
#
loop_
_entity_poly.entity_id
_entity_poly.type
_entity_poly.pdbx_seq_one_letter_code
_entity_poly.pdbx_strand_id
1 'polypeptide(L)'
;MQLNNQLTMEQPIIDEIPLELIKAELTEERFLRDTNKGGNKIYVVDAFNAPNVMREIGRLREIAFRAGGGGTGKECDIDEFDTMTPACQQLIVWDPDADLIIGGYRFITGSNI
;
A
#
# COMPACT_ATOMS: atom_id res chain seq x y z
N MET A 1 -15.65 -6.75 -29.96
CA MET A 1 -15.94 -6.19 -29.77
C MET A 1 -16.59 -5.92 -28.58
N GLN A 2 -17.57 -6.23 -28.24
CA GLN A 2 -18.23 -5.86 -27.17
C GLN A 2 -17.72 -6.42 -25.94
N LEU A 3 -17.20 -7.53 -25.97
CA LEU A 3 -16.56 -8.08 -24.93
C LEU A 3 -15.63 -7.18 -24.36
N ASN A 4 -15.02 -6.45 -25.17
CA ASN A 4 -14.04 -5.54 -24.73
C ASN A 4 -14.56 -4.50 -23.82
N ASN A 5 -15.81 -4.17 -23.91
CA ASN A 5 -16.36 -3.19 -23.04
C ASN A 5 -16.34 -3.60 -21.64
N GLN A 6 -16.51 -4.87 -21.36
CA GLN A 6 -16.46 -5.29 -20.01
C GLN A 6 -15.11 -5.25 -19.51
N LEU A 7 -14.12 -5.55 -20.31
CA LEU A 7 -12.76 -5.48 -19.87
C LEU A 7 -12.38 -4.05 -19.59
N THR A 8 -12.95 -3.12 -20.35
CA THR A 8 -12.58 -1.74 -20.12
C THR A 8 -13.23 -1.13 -18.91
N MET A 9 -14.12 -1.88 -18.24
CA MET A 9 -14.66 -1.39 -17.00
C MET A 9 -13.62 -1.41 -15.89
N GLU A 10 -12.59 -2.23 -16.04
CA GLU A 10 -11.48 -2.19 -15.11
C GLU A 10 -10.47 -1.17 -15.60
N GLN A 11 -10.00 -0.34 -14.69
CA GLN A 11 -8.97 0.63 -15.02
C GLN A 11 -7.61 -0.03 -15.00
N PRO A 12 -6.69 0.41 -15.84
CA PRO A 12 -5.31 -0.08 -15.76
C PRO A 12 -4.75 0.27 -14.39
N ILE A 13 -3.97 -0.64 -13.81
CA ILE A 13 -3.34 -0.37 -12.53
C ILE A 13 -2.27 0.69 -12.74
N ILE A 14 -2.10 1.59 -11.79
CA ILE A 14 -1.10 2.65 -11.90
C ILE A 14 0.30 2.07 -12.03
N ASP A 15 1.21 2.86 -12.58
CA ASP A 15 2.60 2.46 -12.72
C ASP A 15 3.26 2.38 -11.34
N GLU A 16 4.36 1.68 -11.27
CA GLU A 16 5.14 1.60 -10.04
C GLU A 16 5.51 2.99 -9.56
N ILE A 17 5.41 3.20 -8.28
CA ILE A 17 5.81 4.47 -7.69
C ILE A 17 7.34 4.51 -7.68
N PRO A 18 7.97 5.60 -8.09
CA PRO A 18 9.44 5.68 -8.08
C PRO A 18 10.01 5.34 -6.71
N LEU A 19 10.99 4.48 -6.68
CA LEU A 19 11.59 3.98 -5.46
C LEU A 19 12.10 5.09 -4.55
N GLU A 20 12.70 6.11 -5.11
CA GLU A 20 13.22 7.19 -4.31
C GLU A 20 12.12 7.94 -3.55
N LEU A 21 10.92 8.01 -4.09
CA LEU A 21 9.82 8.68 -3.42
C LEU A 21 9.34 7.82 -2.23
N ILE A 22 9.33 6.52 -2.41
CA ILE A 22 8.95 5.60 -1.36
C ILE A 22 9.97 5.67 -0.23
N LYS A 23 11.24 5.56 -0.57
CA LYS A 23 12.30 5.56 0.44
C LYS A 23 12.37 6.89 1.21
N ALA A 24 12.05 7.98 0.56
CA ALA A 24 12.05 9.28 1.22
C ALA A 24 10.98 9.36 2.32
N GLU A 25 9.94 8.57 2.20
CA GLU A 25 8.86 8.55 3.19
C GLU A 25 9.06 7.51 4.28
N LEU A 26 10.00 6.59 4.12
CA LEU A 26 10.30 5.57 5.12
C LEU A 26 11.39 6.10 6.06
N THR A 27 11.02 7.07 6.88
CA THR A 27 11.96 7.77 7.75
C THR A 27 12.06 7.04 9.09
N GLU A 28 13.07 7.40 9.87
CA GLU A 28 13.25 6.81 11.17
C GLU A 28 12.07 7.05 12.10
N GLU A 29 11.39 8.16 11.94
CA GLU A 29 10.21 8.47 12.75
C GLU A 29 9.09 7.47 12.54
N ARG A 30 9.04 6.87 11.38
CA ARG A 30 7.99 5.91 11.01
C ARG A 30 8.45 4.47 11.20
N PHE A 31 9.73 4.28 11.45
CA PHE A 31 10.30 2.96 11.68
C PHE A 31 9.83 2.42 13.04
N LEU A 32 9.27 1.22 13.04
CA LEU A 32 8.81 0.61 14.28
C LEU A 32 9.87 -0.31 14.86
N ARG A 33 10.33 -1.27 14.08
CA ARG A 33 11.35 -2.22 14.53
C ARG A 33 11.77 -3.12 13.38
N ASP A 34 12.83 -3.88 13.59
CA ASP A 34 13.22 -4.91 12.65
C ASP A 34 12.35 -6.14 12.88
N THR A 35 12.22 -6.97 11.86
CA THR A 35 11.53 -8.24 12.03
C THR A 35 12.46 -9.21 12.74
N ASN A 36 11.88 -10.24 13.36
CA ASN A 36 12.69 -11.20 14.11
C ASN A 36 13.61 -12.01 13.20
N LYS A 37 13.22 -12.20 11.95
CA LYS A 37 13.98 -12.97 10.99
C LYS A 37 13.95 -12.29 9.65
N GLY A 38 14.91 -12.60 8.80
CA GLY A 38 14.88 -12.15 7.42
C GLY A 38 15.46 -10.77 7.13
N GLY A 39 15.86 -10.04 8.15
CA GLY A 39 16.48 -8.74 7.93
C GLY A 39 15.56 -7.66 7.38
N ASN A 40 14.26 -7.82 7.59
CA ASN A 40 13.28 -6.85 7.11
C ASN A 40 12.99 -5.79 8.17
N LYS A 41 12.35 -4.72 7.75
CA LYS A 41 12.02 -3.61 8.64
C LYS A 41 10.53 -3.34 8.63
N ILE A 42 10.00 -2.95 9.78
CA ILE A 42 8.58 -2.64 9.91
C ILE A 42 8.42 -1.14 10.11
N TYR A 43 7.55 -0.55 9.30
CA TYR A 43 7.22 0.87 9.39
C TYR A 43 5.72 1.04 9.60
N VAL A 44 5.34 2.15 10.24
CA VAL A 44 3.94 2.52 10.38
C VAL A 44 3.76 3.87 9.71
N VAL A 45 2.88 3.94 8.75
CA VAL A 45 2.63 5.14 7.96
C VAL A 45 1.14 5.35 7.78
N ASP A 46 0.74 6.50 7.25
CA ASP A 46 -0.64 6.73 6.83
C ASP A 46 -0.63 7.55 5.53
N ALA A 47 -1.82 7.81 5.01
CA ALA A 47 -1.94 8.50 3.72
C ALA A 47 -1.43 9.93 3.76
N PHE A 48 -1.39 10.54 4.95
CA PHE A 48 -0.97 11.92 5.07
C PHE A 48 0.52 12.08 5.22
N ASN A 49 1.17 11.18 5.97
CA ASN A 49 2.61 11.29 6.18
C ASN A 49 3.42 10.53 5.14
N ALA A 50 2.79 9.64 4.40
CA ALA A 50 3.48 8.86 3.38
C ALA A 50 2.57 8.60 2.19
N PRO A 51 2.20 9.65 1.44
CA PRO A 51 1.26 9.49 0.32
C PRO A 51 1.76 8.58 -0.79
N ASN A 52 3.05 8.59 -1.08
CA ASN A 52 3.59 7.73 -2.13
C ASN A 52 3.63 6.28 -1.69
N VAL A 53 3.97 6.03 -0.42
CA VAL A 53 3.92 4.68 0.13
C VAL A 53 2.47 4.18 0.11
N MET A 54 1.50 5.06 0.44
CA MET A 54 0.10 4.68 0.41
C MET A 54 -0.34 4.29 -1.00
N ARG A 55 0.10 5.04 -2.01
CA ARG A 55 -0.26 4.70 -3.39
C ARG A 55 0.36 3.37 -3.80
N GLU A 56 1.57 3.09 -3.36
CA GLU A 56 2.21 1.82 -3.67
C GLU A 56 1.47 0.66 -2.97
N ILE A 57 1.01 0.87 -1.75
CA ILE A 57 0.22 -0.13 -1.04
C ILE A 57 -1.04 -0.43 -1.85
N GLY A 58 -1.73 0.62 -2.31
CA GLY A 58 -2.95 0.45 -3.09
C GLY A 58 -2.69 -0.26 -4.42
N ARG A 59 -1.57 0.06 -5.06
CA ARG A 59 -1.17 -0.61 -6.30
C ARG A 59 -0.97 -2.11 -6.06
N LEU A 60 -0.23 -2.45 -5.01
CA LEU A 60 0.05 -3.84 -4.68
C LEU A 60 -1.21 -4.60 -4.28
N ARG A 61 -2.12 -3.96 -3.55
CA ARG A 61 -3.39 -4.58 -3.19
C ARG A 61 -4.19 -4.93 -4.44
N GLU A 62 -4.27 -4.00 -5.38
CA GLU A 62 -5.06 -4.24 -6.58
C GLU A 62 -4.44 -5.35 -7.43
N ILE A 63 -3.12 -5.37 -7.56
CA ILE A 63 -2.44 -6.42 -8.30
C ILE A 63 -2.74 -7.78 -7.67
N ALA A 64 -2.62 -7.87 -6.35
CA ALA A 64 -2.82 -9.13 -5.65
C ALA A 64 -4.26 -9.62 -5.77
N PHE A 65 -5.22 -8.72 -5.64
CA PHE A 65 -6.62 -9.12 -5.71
C PHE A 65 -7.03 -9.50 -7.13
N ARG A 66 -6.54 -8.81 -8.14
CA ARG A 66 -6.85 -9.17 -9.53
C ARG A 66 -6.24 -10.52 -9.88
N ALA A 67 -5.05 -10.81 -9.37
CA ALA A 67 -4.42 -12.09 -9.60
C ALA A 67 -5.25 -13.22 -9.02
N GLY A 68 -5.99 -12.94 -7.94
CA GLY A 68 -6.86 -13.94 -7.32
C GLY A 68 -8.27 -13.97 -7.89
N GLY A 69 -8.53 -13.21 -8.95
CA GLY A 69 -9.85 -13.21 -9.57
C GLY A 69 -10.79 -12.14 -9.05
N GLY A 70 -10.34 -11.30 -8.15
CA GLY A 70 -11.15 -10.23 -7.56
C GLY A 70 -10.63 -8.87 -7.94
N GLY A 71 -10.52 -8.01 -6.97
CA GLY A 71 -10.02 -6.66 -7.17
C GLY A 71 -11.15 -5.65 -7.24
N THR A 72 -10.82 -4.39 -7.09
CA THR A 72 -11.80 -3.32 -7.11
C THR A 72 -12.10 -2.83 -8.52
N GLY A 73 -11.24 -3.17 -9.47
CA GLY A 73 -11.32 -2.65 -10.83
C GLY A 73 -10.77 -1.23 -10.93
N LYS A 74 -10.31 -0.67 -9.83
CA LYS A 74 -9.75 0.67 -9.83
C LYS A 74 -8.26 0.62 -10.12
N GLU A 75 -7.70 1.74 -10.52
CA GLU A 75 -6.27 1.81 -10.78
C GLU A 75 -5.43 1.58 -9.52
N CYS A 76 -6.04 1.74 -8.35
CA CYS A 76 -5.32 1.66 -7.09
C CYS A 76 -6.33 1.35 -5.99
N ASP A 77 -6.07 0.37 -5.15
CA ASP A 77 -7.02 -0.02 -4.12
C ASP A 77 -6.79 0.80 -2.84
N ILE A 78 -7.33 2.01 -2.86
CA ILE A 78 -7.33 2.91 -1.71
C ILE A 78 -8.77 3.31 -1.47
N ASP A 79 -9.24 3.18 -0.25
CA ASP A 79 -10.62 3.52 0.07
C ASP A 79 -10.69 4.67 1.07
N GLU A 80 -11.89 5.03 1.47
CA GLU A 80 -12.09 6.16 2.36
C GLU A 80 -11.47 5.96 3.74
N PHE A 81 -11.33 4.73 4.21
CA PHE A 81 -10.71 4.48 5.50
C PHE A 81 -9.21 4.75 5.47
N ASP A 82 -8.58 4.69 4.30
CA ASP A 82 -7.16 4.99 4.17
C ASP A 82 -6.93 6.50 4.20
N THR A 83 -7.91 7.30 3.78
CA THR A 83 -7.72 8.73 3.58
C THR A 83 -8.57 9.62 4.49
N MET A 84 -9.47 9.05 5.27
CA MET A 84 -10.32 9.85 6.16
C MET A 84 -9.50 10.44 7.31
N THR A 85 -10.12 11.29 8.11
CA THR A 85 -9.48 11.92 9.27
C THR A 85 -10.19 11.50 10.55
N PRO A 86 -9.52 10.78 11.47
CA PRO A 86 -8.15 10.29 11.35
C PRO A 86 -8.06 9.10 10.39
N ALA A 87 -6.99 9.05 9.65
CA ALA A 87 -6.81 7.97 8.68
C ALA A 87 -6.42 6.69 9.39
N CYS A 88 -6.76 5.55 8.78
CA CYS A 88 -6.24 4.27 9.24
C CYS A 88 -4.73 4.27 9.03
N GLN A 89 -4.04 3.60 9.92
CA GLN A 89 -2.61 3.46 9.79
C GLN A 89 -2.28 2.18 9.03
N GLN A 90 -1.12 2.20 8.38
CA GLN A 90 -0.66 1.07 7.59
C GLN A 90 0.63 0.57 8.22
N LEU A 91 0.63 -0.70 8.63
CA LEU A 91 1.87 -1.33 9.05
C LEU A 91 2.42 -2.01 7.81
N ILE A 92 3.67 -1.73 7.46
CA ILE A 92 4.26 -2.34 6.28
C ILE A 92 5.56 -3.04 6.64
N VAL A 93 5.83 -4.13 5.95
CA VAL A 93 7.09 -4.87 6.09
C VAL A 93 7.90 -4.57 4.84
N TRP A 94 9.04 -3.96 5.04
CA TRP A 94 9.93 -3.51 3.97
C TRP A 94 11.17 -4.39 3.90
N ASP A 95 11.49 -4.86 2.71
CA ASP A 95 12.71 -5.64 2.47
C ASP A 95 13.77 -4.67 1.92
N PRO A 96 14.76 -4.29 2.72
CA PRO A 96 15.75 -3.32 2.27
C PRO A 96 16.72 -3.86 1.22
N ASP A 97 16.86 -5.16 1.11
CA ASP A 97 17.74 -5.73 0.12
C ASP A 97 17.08 -5.75 -1.25
N ALA A 98 15.79 -5.99 -1.29
CA ALA A 98 15.03 -6.02 -2.54
C ALA A 98 14.37 -4.69 -2.84
N ASP A 99 14.33 -3.76 -1.90
CA ASP A 99 13.66 -2.46 -2.02
C ASP A 99 12.17 -2.64 -2.34
N LEU A 100 11.53 -3.53 -1.60
CA LEU A 100 10.11 -3.86 -1.82
C LEU A 100 9.31 -3.87 -0.53
N ILE A 101 8.02 -3.53 -0.65
CA ILE A 101 7.06 -3.78 0.40
C ILE A 101 6.61 -5.23 0.20
N ILE A 102 6.83 -6.08 1.19
CA ILE A 102 6.52 -7.50 1.06
C ILE A 102 5.29 -7.94 1.86
N GLY A 103 4.71 -7.03 2.64
CA GLY A 103 3.50 -7.35 3.38
C GLY A 103 3.07 -6.20 4.24
N GLY A 104 1.94 -6.36 4.89
CA GLY A 104 1.43 -5.34 5.78
C GLY A 104 -0.06 -5.46 5.98
N TYR A 105 -0.60 -4.59 6.83
CA TYR A 105 -2.04 -4.50 7.03
C TYR A 105 -2.42 -3.13 7.58
N ARG A 106 -3.71 -2.86 7.52
CA ARG A 106 -4.30 -1.60 7.95
C ARG A 106 -4.87 -1.76 9.36
N PHE A 107 -4.79 -0.72 10.17
CA PHE A 107 -5.37 -0.73 11.51
C PHE A 107 -5.75 0.68 11.96
N ILE A 108 -6.58 0.74 12.98
CA ILE A 108 -6.99 1.99 13.60
C ILE A 108 -6.44 1.99 15.02
N THR A 109 -5.94 3.14 15.45
CA THR A 109 -5.40 3.26 16.80
C THR A 109 -6.50 3.01 17.83
N GLY A 110 -6.17 2.23 18.84
CA GLY A 110 -7.15 1.79 19.83
C GLY A 110 -7.88 2.88 20.57
N SER A 111 -7.26 4.02 20.76
CA SER A 111 -7.90 5.10 21.50
C SER A 111 -9.11 5.66 20.75
N ASN A 112 -9.28 5.30 19.51
CA ASN A 112 -10.37 5.78 18.68
C ASN A 112 -11.50 4.77 18.55
N ILE A 113 -11.43 3.71 19.24
CA ILE A 113 -12.43 2.67 19.13
C ILE A 113 -13.49 2.83 20.19
#